data_e5352116f9df2f9a9b00358d81d2d441
#
_entry.id   e5352116f9df2f9a9b00358d81d2d441
#
_cell.length_a   1.000
_cell.length_b   1.000
_cell.length_c   1.000
_cell.angle_alpha   90.00
_cell.angle_beta   90.00
_cell.angle_gamma   90.00
#
_symmetry.space_group_name_H-M   'P 1'
#
loop_
_entity.id
_entity.type
_entity.pdbx_description
1 polymer ?
#
loop_
_entity_poly.entity_id
_entity_poly.type
_entity_poly.pdbx_seq_one_letter_code
_entity_poly.pdbx_strand_id
1 'polypeptide(L)'
;IPTIIILLVGGALFFTIYFGFINIRYFPISINTVRGKYDFLESSKKKVNDEGEVSHFQALATAVSGTVGNGNIAGVALAIAIGGPGATFWMILCGILGMSTKFVECTLGVKYRDIGNDGTVYGGPMYYLSKGLKQKRFIKLGKFLAVVFALLCVGASFGGGNAAQSNQ
;
A
#
# COMPACT_ATOMS: atom_id res chain seq x y z
N ILE A 1 -5.16 6.33 21.46
CA ILE A 1 -4.08 5.46 20.94
C ILE A 1 -4.55 4.00 20.78
N PRO A 2 -5.18 3.33 21.75
CA PRO A 2 -5.63 1.95 21.55
C PRO A 2 -6.67 1.80 20.43
N THR A 3 -7.51 2.77 20.21
CA THR A 3 -8.56 2.75 19.17
C THR A 3 -8.00 2.62 17.76
N ILE A 4 -6.93 3.35 17.43
CA ILE A 4 -6.29 3.30 16.11
C ILE A 4 -5.66 1.92 15.88
N ILE A 5 -4.99 1.38 16.90
CA ILE A 5 -4.37 0.04 16.81
C ILE A 5 -5.45 -1.02 16.59
N ILE A 6 -6.56 -0.96 17.33
CA ILE A 6 -7.68 -1.89 17.17
C ILE A 6 -8.25 -1.82 15.76
N LEU A 7 -8.43 -0.62 15.21
CA LEU A 7 -8.92 -0.44 13.83
C LEU A 7 -7.94 -0.99 12.78
N LEU A 8 -6.64 -0.74 12.94
CA LEU A 8 -5.63 -1.22 12.00
C LEU A 8 -5.50 -2.74 12.03
N VAL A 9 -5.34 -3.31 13.23
CA VAL A 9 -5.20 -4.77 13.39
C VAL A 9 -6.50 -5.48 13.05
N GLY A 10 -7.64 -4.94 13.47
CA GLY A 10 -8.96 -5.48 13.14
C GLY A 10 -9.25 -5.43 11.64
N GLY A 11 -8.90 -4.34 10.96
CA GLY A 11 -9.02 -4.22 9.52
C GLY A 11 -8.11 -5.20 8.77
N ALA A 12 -6.87 -5.35 9.21
CA ALA A 12 -5.93 -6.30 8.62
C ALA A 12 -6.40 -7.76 8.80
N LEU A 13 -6.90 -8.09 9.98
CA LEU A 13 -7.48 -9.40 10.28
C LEU A 13 -8.74 -9.65 9.44
N PHE A 14 -9.63 -8.68 9.36
CA PHE A 14 -10.83 -8.75 8.53
C PHE A 14 -10.48 -9.03 7.07
N PHE A 15 -9.58 -8.29 6.45
CA PHE A 15 -9.17 -8.53 5.07
C PHE A 15 -8.47 -9.88 4.89
N THR A 16 -7.65 -10.30 5.85
CA THR A 16 -6.98 -11.60 5.79
C THR A 16 -7.98 -12.75 5.76
N ILE A 17 -9.02 -12.69 6.60
CA ILE A 17 -10.09 -13.71 6.64
C ILE A 17 -10.98 -13.58 5.41
N TYR A 18 -11.41 -12.38 5.05
CA TYR A 18 -12.29 -12.13 3.91
C TYR A 18 -11.72 -12.64 2.58
N PHE A 19 -10.41 -12.48 2.37
CA PHE A 19 -9.72 -12.97 1.18
C PHE A 19 -9.14 -14.39 1.32
N GLY A 20 -9.49 -15.13 2.37
CA GLY A 20 -9.06 -16.50 2.57
C GLY A 20 -7.53 -16.66 2.63
N PHE A 21 -6.88 -15.84 3.46
CA PHE A 21 -5.41 -15.87 3.66
C PHE A 21 -4.63 -15.66 2.35
N ILE A 22 -5.02 -14.65 1.59
CA ILE A 22 -4.42 -14.33 0.28
C ILE A 22 -2.89 -14.15 0.36
N ASN A 23 -2.40 -13.58 1.45
CA ASN A 23 -1.00 -13.36 1.75
C ASN A 23 -0.16 -14.66 1.77
N ILE A 24 -0.74 -15.76 2.22
CA ILE A 24 -0.07 -17.07 2.24
C ILE A 24 -0.32 -17.80 0.92
N ARG A 25 -1.59 -17.84 0.49
CA ARG A 25 -2.04 -18.64 -0.64
C ARG A 25 -1.45 -18.18 -1.98
N TYR A 26 -1.31 -16.88 -2.18
CA TYR A 26 -0.81 -16.31 -3.44
C TYR A 26 0.65 -15.86 -3.37
N PHE A 27 1.33 -16.11 -2.26
CA PHE A 27 2.75 -15.77 -2.09
C PHE A 27 3.65 -16.37 -3.19
N PRO A 28 3.51 -17.66 -3.58
CA PRO A 28 4.31 -18.22 -4.66
C PRO A 28 4.06 -17.56 -6.02
N ILE A 29 2.81 -17.14 -6.27
CA ILE A 29 2.45 -16.43 -7.49
C ILE A 29 3.10 -15.06 -7.52
N SER A 30 3.11 -14.33 -6.40
CA SER A 30 3.77 -13.03 -6.28
C SER A 30 5.26 -13.11 -6.59
N ILE A 31 5.96 -14.13 -6.08
CA ILE A 31 7.37 -14.36 -6.39
C ILE A 31 7.57 -14.62 -7.88
N ASN A 32 6.73 -15.45 -8.50
CA ASN A 32 6.82 -15.75 -9.93
C ASN A 32 6.54 -14.52 -10.79
N THR A 33 5.62 -13.65 -10.37
CA THR A 33 5.33 -12.38 -11.04
C THR A 33 6.54 -11.45 -11.01
N VAL A 34 7.16 -11.28 -9.85
CA VAL A 34 8.37 -10.43 -9.70
C VAL A 34 9.54 -10.99 -10.51
N ARG A 35 9.65 -12.32 -10.65
CA ARG A 35 10.66 -12.98 -11.50
C ARG A 35 10.38 -12.88 -13.01
N GLY A 36 9.31 -12.22 -13.42
CA GLY A 36 8.96 -12.03 -14.83
C GLY A 36 8.36 -13.25 -15.53
N LYS A 37 7.96 -14.29 -14.76
CA LYS A 37 7.41 -15.53 -15.37
C LYS A 37 6.13 -15.28 -16.18
N TYR A 38 5.40 -14.23 -15.86
CA TYR A 38 4.13 -13.87 -16.51
C TYR A 38 4.26 -12.71 -17.50
N ASP A 39 5.44 -12.10 -17.65
CA ASP A 39 5.67 -10.94 -18.54
C ASP A 39 5.36 -11.29 -20.01
N PHE A 40 5.59 -12.55 -20.41
CA PHE A 40 5.25 -13.03 -21.74
C PHE A 40 3.75 -12.99 -22.03
N LEU A 41 2.92 -13.30 -21.06
CA LEU A 41 1.46 -13.26 -21.19
C LEU A 41 0.94 -11.82 -21.26
N GLU A 42 1.62 -10.89 -20.61
CA GLU A 42 1.29 -9.47 -20.65
C GLU A 42 1.76 -8.84 -21.94
N SER A 43 2.96 -9.17 -22.42
CA SER A 43 3.51 -8.71 -23.69
C SER A 43 2.62 -9.08 -24.89
N SER A 44 1.96 -10.24 -24.85
CA SER A 44 1.01 -10.69 -25.88
C SER A 44 -0.30 -9.89 -25.88
N LYS A 45 -0.63 -9.17 -24.81
CA LYS A 45 -1.83 -8.33 -24.67
C LYS A 45 -1.53 -6.85 -24.81
N LYS A 46 -0.27 -6.44 -24.77
CA LYS A 46 0.15 -5.05 -24.88
C LYS A 46 -0.04 -4.53 -26.28
N LYS A 47 -0.85 -3.49 -26.45
CA LYS A 47 -0.73 -2.52 -27.51
C LYS A 47 0.55 -1.72 -27.28
N VAL A 48 1.34 -1.56 -28.33
CA VAL A 48 2.73 -1.11 -28.40
C VAL A 48 3.11 0.22 -27.69
N ASN A 49 2.24 0.92 -26.99
CA ASN A 49 2.51 2.25 -26.42
C ASN A 49 1.83 2.51 -25.07
N ASP A 50 1.95 1.60 -24.10
CA ASP A 50 1.56 1.97 -22.73
C ASP A 50 2.73 2.68 -22.04
N GLU A 51 2.82 4.00 -22.27
CA GLU A 51 3.76 4.88 -21.57
C GLU A 51 3.48 4.85 -20.07
N GLY A 52 4.54 4.84 -19.26
CA GLY A 52 4.47 4.87 -17.80
C GLY A 52 4.36 3.49 -17.13
N GLU A 53 4.40 2.38 -17.84
CA GLU A 53 4.49 1.06 -17.22
C GLU A 53 5.94 0.71 -16.87
N VAL A 54 6.13 0.30 -15.62
CA VAL A 54 7.39 -0.21 -15.09
C VAL A 54 7.31 -1.73 -14.93
N SER A 55 8.44 -2.43 -14.99
CA SER A 55 8.46 -3.87 -14.75
C SER A 55 8.02 -4.19 -13.31
N HIS A 56 7.50 -5.41 -13.08
CA HIS A 56 7.08 -5.85 -11.75
C HIS A 56 8.21 -5.75 -10.73
N PHE A 57 9.45 -6.04 -11.13
CA PHE A 57 10.61 -5.88 -10.27
C PHE A 57 10.90 -4.40 -9.94
N GLN A 58 10.82 -3.51 -10.93
CA GLN A 58 11.00 -2.06 -10.70
C GLN A 58 9.91 -1.49 -9.79
N ALA A 59 8.65 -1.91 -9.97
CA ALA A 59 7.55 -1.51 -9.10
C ALA A 59 7.80 -1.96 -7.65
N LEU A 60 8.24 -3.20 -7.44
CA LEU A 60 8.59 -3.71 -6.12
C LEU A 60 9.77 -2.95 -5.52
N ALA A 61 10.85 -2.74 -6.28
CA ALA A 61 12.04 -2.02 -5.83
C ALA A 61 11.69 -0.59 -5.39
N THR A 62 10.88 0.12 -6.18
CA THR A 62 10.40 1.46 -5.85
C THR A 62 9.54 1.46 -4.59
N ALA A 63 8.63 0.51 -4.46
CA ALA A 63 7.77 0.40 -3.27
C ALA A 63 8.59 0.10 -2.00
N VAL A 64 9.56 -0.79 -2.07
CA VAL A 64 10.48 -1.10 -0.95
C VAL A 64 11.31 0.11 -0.60
N SER A 65 11.92 0.77 -1.59
CA SER A 65 12.75 1.97 -1.38
C SER A 65 11.96 3.11 -0.72
N GLY A 66 10.70 3.31 -1.12
CA GLY A 66 9.85 4.34 -0.52
C GLY A 66 9.27 3.98 0.85
N THR A 67 9.32 2.71 1.24
CA THR A 67 8.73 2.24 2.51
C THR A 67 9.78 2.08 3.61
N VAL A 68 11.00 1.69 3.26
CA VAL A 68 12.09 1.49 4.23
C VAL A 68 12.69 2.83 4.61
N GLY A 69 12.57 3.18 5.87
CA GLY A 69 13.11 4.41 6.45
C GLY A 69 13.65 4.16 7.86
N ASN A 70 14.08 5.22 8.54
CA ASN A 70 14.61 5.15 9.90
C ASN A 70 13.64 4.49 10.90
N GLY A 71 12.34 4.62 10.68
CA GLY A 71 11.32 3.93 11.49
C GLY A 71 11.44 2.41 11.46
N ASN A 72 11.89 1.84 10.36
CA ASN A 72 12.09 0.39 10.22
C ASN A 72 13.39 -0.08 10.89
N ILE A 73 14.34 0.81 11.11
CA ILE A 73 15.63 0.49 11.73
C ILE A 73 15.61 0.91 13.21
N ALA A 74 15.60 2.21 13.49
CA ALA A 74 15.63 2.73 14.84
C ALA A 74 14.33 2.46 15.62
N GLY A 75 13.18 2.57 14.97
CA GLY A 75 11.87 2.30 15.59
C GLY A 75 11.70 0.84 15.99
N VAL A 76 12.19 -0.10 15.19
CA VAL A 76 12.17 -1.54 15.53
C VAL A 76 13.14 -1.82 16.67
N ALA A 77 14.34 -1.25 16.63
CA ALA A 77 15.32 -1.39 17.73
C ALA A 77 14.76 -0.87 19.05
N LEU A 78 14.10 0.29 19.04
CA LEU A 78 13.44 0.87 20.20
C LEU A 78 12.29 -0.01 20.71
N ALA A 79 11.46 -0.53 19.81
CA ALA A 79 10.36 -1.43 20.16
C ALA A 79 10.88 -2.71 20.85
N ILE A 80 11.99 -3.27 20.40
CA ILE A 80 12.63 -4.45 21.02
C ILE A 80 13.23 -4.07 22.37
N ALA A 81 13.89 -2.91 22.46
CA ALA A 81 14.48 -2.45 23.71
C ALA A 81 13.44 -2.25 24.84
N ILE A 82 12.26 -1.74 24.50
CA ILE A 82 11.17 -1.49 25.47
C ILE A 82 10.31 -2.75 25.69
N GLY A 83 9.94 -3.44 24.61
CA GLY A 83 9.00 -4.56 24.63
C GLY A 83 9.62 -5.94 24.76
N GLY A 84 10.97 -6.01 24.75
CA GLY A 84 11.72 -7.27 24.79
C GLY A 84 11.56 -8.11 23.52
N PRO A 85 12.05 -9.36 23.52
CA PRO A 85 12.03 -10.26 22.34
C PRO A 85 10.62 -10.54 21.81
N GLY A 86 9.61 -10.49 22.66
CA GLY A 86 8.20 -10.68 22.28
C GLY A 86 7.69 -9.61 21.31
N ALA A 87 8.26 -8.41 21.31
CA ALA A 87 7.91 -7.36 20.37
C ALA A 87 8.15 -7.79 18.90
N THR A 88 9.24 -8.51 18.65
CA THR A 88 9.58 -9.03 17.31
C THR A 88 8.51 -9.99 16.80
N PHE A 89 8.05 -10.90 17.65
CA PHE A 89 6.96 -11.83 17.28
C PHE A 89 5.70 -11.08 16.86
N TRP A 90 5.26 -10.11 17.64
CA TRP A 90 4.07 -9.32 17.34
C TRP A 90 4.23 -8.46 16.07
N MET A 91 5.43 -7.88 15.85
CA MET A 91 5.70 -7.13 14.62
C MET A 91 5.63 -8.01 13.37
N ILE A 92 6.20 -9.23 13.42
CA ILE A 92 6.10 -10.19 12.32
C ILE A 92 4.64 -10.57 12.05
N LEU A 93 3.88 -10.89 13.10
CA LEU A 93 2.47 -11.25 12.96
C LEU A 93 1.65 -10.10 12.35
N CYS A 94 1.82 -8.88 12.85
CA CYS A 94 1.17 -7.69 12.28
C CYS A 94 1.60 -7.44 10.83
N GLY A 95 2.87 -7.68 10.48
CA GLY A 95 3.36 -7.59 9.10
C GLY A 95 2.65 -8.57 8.17
N ILE A 96 2.51 -9.83 8.57
CA ILE A 96 1.79 -10.85 7.79
C ILE A 96 0.32 -10.44 7.58
N LEU A 97 -0.36 -9.99 8.63
CA LEU A 97 -1.75 -9.51 8.52
C LEU A 97 -1.84 -8.27 7.63
N GLY A 98 -0.88 -7.35 7.74
CA GLY A 98 -0.81 -6.11 6.97
C GLY A 98 -0.67 -6.32 5.46
N MET A 99 -0.11 -7.44 5.01
CA MET A 99 -0.01 -7.79 3.59
C MET A 99 -1.37 -7.78 2.90
N SER A 100 -2.43 -8.29 3.55
CA SER A 100 -3.78 -8.31 3.00
C SER A 100 -4.37 -6.91 2.82
N THR A 101 -4.11 -6.00 3.76
CA THR A 101 -4.51 -4.60 3.66
C THR A 101 -3.79 -3.91 2.49
N LYS A 102 -2.49 -4.16 2.36
CA LYS A 102 -1.70 -3.59 1.25
C LYS A 102 -2.12 -4.13 -0.11
N PHE A 103 -2.49 -5.40 -0.18
CA PHE A 103 -3.07 -5.98 -1.40
C PHE A 103 -4.33 -5.24 -1.85
N VAL A 104 -5.25 -4.95 -0.91
CA VAL A 104 -6.47 -4.18 -1.21
C VAL A 104 -6.13 -2.78 -1.69
N GLU A 105 -5.24 -2.09 -0.99
CA GLU A 105 -4.82 -0.73 -1.33
C GLU A 105 -4.24 -0.66 -2.75
N CYS A 106 -3.27 -1.52 -3.06
CA CYS A 106 -2.63 -1.55 -4.37
C CYS A 106 -3.62 -1.91 -5.48
N THR A 107 -4.50 -2.90 -5.24
CA THR A 107 -5.53 -3.30 -6.21
C THR A 107 -6.49 -2.17 -6.51
N LEU A 108 -6.95 -1.45 -5.48
CA LEU A 108 -7.82 -0.29 -5.67
C LEU A 108 -7.09 0.86 -6.35
N GLY A 109 -5.83 1.09 -6.02
CA GLY A 109 -4.98 2.10 -6.65
C GLY A 109 -4.85 1.89 -8.15
N VAL A 110 -4.59 0.67 -8.58
CA VAL A 110 -4.50 0.33 -10.01
C VAL A 110 -5.87 0.37 -10.69
N LYS A 111 -6.90 -0.16 -10.05
CA LYS A 111 -8.26 -0.23 -10.62
C LYS A 111 -8.86 1.15 -10.91
N TYR A 112 -8.61 2.13 -10.06
CA TYR A 112 -9.23 3.46 -10.15
C TYR A 112 -8.25 4.56 -10.61
N ARG A 113 -7.06 4.19 -11.10
CA ARG A 113 -6.12 5.13 -11.70
C ARG A 113 -6.72 5.83 -12.92
N ASP A 114 -6.27 7.04 -13.18
CA ASP A 114 -6.52 7.79 -14.42
C ASP A 114 -5.25 7.84 -15.25
N ILE A 115 -5.41 7.77 -16.56
CA ILE A 115 -4.32 7.96 -17.51
C ILE A 115 -4.64 9.25 -18.27
N GLY A 116 -3.79 10.26 -18.14
CA GLY A 116 -3.91 11.52 -18.87
C GLY A 116 -3.64 11.33 -20.36
N ASN A 117 -4.04 12.33 -21.15
CA ASN A 117 -3.78 12.32 -22.60
C ASN A 117 -2.29 12.39 -22.95
N ASP A 118 -1.47 12.80 -22.00
CA ASP A 118 -0.01 12.91 -22.05
C ASP A 118 0.70 11.63 -21.56
N GLY A 119 -0.03 10.54 -21.33
CA GLY A 119 0.49 9.29 -20.76
C GLY A 119 0.74 9.33 -19.25
N THR A 120 0.55 10.47 -18.58
CA THR A 120 0.76 10.59 -17.14
C THR A 120 -0.28 9.78 -16.37
N VAL A 121 0.18 8.95 -15.43
CA VAL A 121 -0.70 8.10 -14.61
C VAL A 121 -0.99 8.80 -13.28
N TYR A 122 -2.26 9.05 -13.04
CA TYR A 122 -2.78 9.62 -11.80
C TYR A 122 -3.48 8.54 -10.99
N GLY A 123 -3.09 8.35 -9.73
CA GLY A 123 -3.66 7.30 -8.88
C GLY A 123 -3.52 7.62 -7.40
N GLY A 124 -3.96 6.68 -6.58
CA GLY A 124 -3.84 6.75 -5.12
C GLY A 124 -5.19 6.82 -4.40
N PRO A 125 -5.15 6.98 -3.06
CA PRO A 125 -6.35 6.93 -2.22
C PRO A 125 -7.42 7.95 -2.60
N MET A 126 -7.05 9.14 -3.02
CA MET A 126 -7.99 10.19 -3.45
C MET A 126 -8.85 9.72 -4.63
N TYR A 127 -8.24 8.99 -5.56
CA TYR A 127 -8.92 8.50 -6.76
C TYR A 127 -9.86 7.34 -6.45
N TYR A 128 -9.42 6.33 -5.71
CA TYR A 128 -10.30 5.21 -5.41
C TYR A 128 -11.38 5.55 -4.38
N LEU A 129 -11.15 6.51 -3.46
CA LEU A 129 -12.20 7.00 -2.58
C LEU A 129 -13.28 7.76 -3.36
N SER A 130 -12.88 8.68 -4.24
CA SER A 130 -13.85 9.46 -5.02
C SER A 130 -14.61 8.60 -6.04
N LYS A 131 -13.92 7.76 -6.81
CA LYS A 131 -14.52 6.94 -7.88
C LYS A 131 -15.23 5.71 -7.35
N GLY A 132 -14.63 5.00 -6.39
CA GLY A 132 -15.20 3.79 -5.82
C GLY A 132 -16.50 4.05 -5.05
N LEU A 133 -16.53 5.11 -4.24
CA LEU A 133 -17.74 5.50 -3.53
C LEU A 133 -18.80 6.12 -4.47
N LYS A 134 -18.38 6.77 -5.58
CA LYS A 134 -19.31 7.21 -6.62
C LYS A 134 -20.06 6.03 -7.22
N GLN A 135 -19.40 4.91 -7.51
CA GLN A 135 -20.04 3.69 -8.01
C GLN A 135 -21.06 3.11 -7.02
N LYS A 136 -20.82 3.30 -5.72
CA LYS A 136 -21.73 2.89 -4.64
C LYS A 136 -22.80 3.94 -4.29
N ARG A 137 -22.98 4.98 -5.11
CA ARG A 137 -23.92 6.11 -4.92
C ARG A 137 -23.59 7.05 -3.75
N PHE A 138 -22.43 6.91 -3.08
CA PHE A 138 -21.99 7.78 -2.00
C PHE A 138 -21.06 8.90 -2.50
N ILE A 139 -21.53 9.68 -3.50
CA ILE A 139 -20.69 10.68 -4.20
C ILE A 139 -20.16 11.76 -3.26
N LYS A 140 -21.01 12.31 -2.41
CA LYS A 140 -20.62 13.39 -1.48
C LYS A 140 -19.59 12.90 -0.46
N LEU A 141 -19.83 11.70 0.10
CA LEU A 141 -18.90 11.07 1.05
C LEU A 141 -17.55 10.76 0.41
N GLY A 142 -17.55 10.24 -0.82
CA GLY A 142 -16.31 9.94 -1.54
C GLY A 142 -15.46 11.18 -1.80
N LYS A 143 -16.07 12.28 -2.23
CA LYS A 143 -15.37 13.55 -2.42
C LYS A 143 -14.82 14.10 -1.09
N PHE A 144 -15.64 14.11 -0.04
CA PHE A 144 -15.23 14.58 1.28
C PHE A 144 -14.02 13.80 1.81
N LEU A 145 -14.09 12.46 1.78
CA LEU A 145 -12.98 11.62 2.24
C LEU A 145 -11.71 11.78 1.39
N ALA A 146 -11.85 11.98 0.08
CA ALA A 146 -10.71 12.22 -0.80
C ALA A 146 -9.99 13.55 -0.44
N VAL A 147 -10.75 14.61 -0.17
CA VAL A 147 -10.18 15.89 0.25
C VAL A 147 -9.54 15.80 1.63
N VAL A 148 -10.21 15.18 2.60
CA VAL A 148 -9.65 14.95 3.95
C VAL A 148 -8.35 14.16 3.86
N PHE A 149 -8.33 13.08 3.08
CA PHE A 149 -7.10 12.31 2.88
C PHE A 149 -5.97 13.16 2.27
N ALA A 150 -6.26 13.97 1.26
CA ALA A 150 -5.27 14.85 0.63
C ALA A 150 -4.67 15.86 1.65
N LEU A 151 -5.51 16.48 2.45
CA LEU A 151 -5.06 17.43 3.49
C LEU A 151 -4.21 16.74 4.56
N LEU A 152 -4.64 15.56 5.02
CA LEU A 152 -3.89 14.77 6.00
C LEU A 152 -2.54 14.29 5.42
N CYS A 153 -2.49 13.93 4.13
CA CYS A 153 -1.26 13.51 3.46
C CYS A 153 -0.26 14.66 3.38
N VAL A 154 -0.72 15.87 3.03
CA VAL A 154 0.12 17.07 3.05
C VAL A 154 0.62 17.35 4.46
N GLY A 155 -0.24 17.33 5.48
CA GLY A 155 0.15 17.52 6.88
C GLY A 155 1.17 16.46 7.36
N ALA A 156 0.96 15.21 7.00
CA ALA A 156 1.89 14.13 7.35
C ALA A 156 3.27 14.28 6.68
N SER A 157 3.31 14.84 5.45
CA SER A 157 4.58 15.08 4.75
C SER A 157 5.46 16.11 5.47
N PHE A 158 4.85 17.11 6.12
CA PHE A 158 5.59 18.09 6.93
C PHE A 158 6.11 17.51 8.24
N GLY A 159 5.37 16.60 8.89
CA GLY A 159 5.72 16.08 10.21
C GLY A 159 6.53 14.78 10.20
N GLY A 160 6.15 13.83 9.35
CA GLY A 160 6.71 12.48 9.36
C GLY A 160 7.73 12.16 8.26
N GLY A 161 7.79 12.97 7.20
CA GLY A 161 8.65 12.70 6.06
C GLY A 161 10.11 13.06 6.31
N ASN A 162 10.44 14.33 6.17
CA ASN A 162 11.83 14.78 6.23
C ASN A 162 12.28 15.25 7.63
N ALA A 163 11.43 15.91 8.39
CA ALA A 163 11.83 16.50 9.68
C ALA A 163 12.21 15.44 10.72
N ALA A 164 11.47 14.35 10.81
CA ALA A 164 11.78 13.26 11.74
C ALA A 164 13.01 12.45 11.29
N GLN A 165 13.23 12.29 9.98
CA GLN A 165 14.36 11.53 9.44
C GLN A 165 15.69 12.32 9.45
N SER A 166 15.63 13.65 9.36
CA SER A 166 16.82 14.49 9.38
C SER A 166 17.31 14.79 10.81
N ASN A 167 16.48 14.57 11.82
CA ASN A 167 16.82 14.81 13.23
C ASN A 167 17.31 13.57 14.00
N GLN A 168 17.43 12.42 13.35
CA GLN A 168 17.98 11.17 13.88
C GLN A 168 19.35 10.87 13.27
#